data_c708f56348937aa20a968d889393b9d0
#
_entry.id   c708f56348937aa20a968d889393b9d0
#
_cell.length_a   1.000
_cell.length_b   1.000
_cell.length_c   1.000
_cell.angle_alpha   90.00
_cell.angle_beta   90.00
_cell.angle_gamma   90.00
#
_symmetry.space_group_name_H-M   'P 1'
#
loop_
_entity.id
_entity.type
_entity.pdbx_description
1 polymer ?
#
loop_
_entity_poly.entity_id
_entity_poly.type
_entity_poly.pdbx_seq_one_letter_code
_entity_poly.pdbx_strand_id
1 'polypeptide(L)'
;AIRTTPVAPVYNEEYGLYTSLPEFQKAQMNNPMVDVNLRANTTRAVNYRASGSIYGEVDFLKHFTFKAMFSMDYATNDSRTYKPIIKVYDATVAGNVATLGNGKTEVSQNKQNETKVQSDYLLTYQNSFADGTHNLTATAGFTTYYNSLSGLDASRGQGIGLVIPNNPDKWFVSIGDLATATNGSMMMVSSASTLFIGVCTT
;
A
#
# COMPACT_ATOMS: atom_id res chain seq x y z
N ALA A 1 20.82 5.64 13.61
CA ALA A 1 22.08 5.47 14.33
C ALA A 1 22.71 6.79 14.78
N ILE A 2 22.55 7.89 14.05
CA ILE A 2 23.17 9.19 14.35
C ILE A 2 22.60 9.88 15.60
N ARG A 3 21.44 9.44 16.08
CA ARG A 3 20.77 10.04 17.27
C ARG A 3 21.04 9.31 18.59
N THR A 4 21.76 8.20 18.56
CA THR A 4 22.10 7.45 19.77
C THR A 4 23.35 8.03 20.41
N THR A 5 23.37 8.12 21.76
CA THR A 5 24.57 8.53 22.48
C THR A 5 25.65 7.46 22.36
N PRO A 6 26.93 7.83 22.11
CA PRO A 6 28.03 6.88 21.99
C PRO A 6 28.40 6.20 23.32
N VAL A 7 27.78 6.60 24.43
CA VAL A 7 28.08 6.11 25.79
C VAL A 7 27.34 4.82 26.13
N ALA A 8 26.26 4.49 25.41
CA ALA A 8 25.48 3.28 25.67
C ALA A 8 26.06 2.09 24.88
N PRO A 9 26.43 0.97 25.53
CA PRO A 9 26.84 -0.23 24.81
C PRO A 9 25.66 -0.75 23.96
N VAL A 10 25.96 -1.20 22.75
CA VAL A 10 24.92 -1.69 21.83
C VAL A 10 24.39 -3.06 22.24
N TYR A 11 25.23 -3.89 22.81
CA TYR A 11 24.97 -5.29 23.16
C TYR A 11 25.58 -5.65 24.49
N ASN A 12 24.92 -6.48 25.28
CA ASN A 12 25.42 -7.04 26.51
C ASN A 12 25.70 -8.53 26.31
N GLU A 13 26.98 -8.93 26.38
CA GLU A 13 27.43 -10.29 26.12
C GLU A 13 27.00 -11.26 27.23
N GLU A 14 26.95 -10.82 28.48
CA GLU A 14 26.56 -11.62 29.63
C GLU A 14 25.10 -12.12 29.51
N TYR A 15 24.21 -11.25 29.06
CA TYR A 15 22.80 -11.58 28.91
C TYR A 15 22.44 -12.02 27.48
N GLY A 16 23.37 -11.88 26.54
CA GLY A 16 23.09 -12.19 25.12
C GLY A 16 22.00 -11.31 24.49
N LEU A 17 21.85 -10.06 24.97
CA LEU A 17 20.77 -9.16 24.59
C LEU A 17 21.31 -7.79 24.12
N TYR A 18 20.57 -7.16 23.22
CA TYR A 18 20.80 -5.75 22.91
C TYR A 18 20.46 -4.87 24.09
N THR A 19 21.26 -3.83 24.33
CA THR A 19 21.09 -2.93 25.47
C THR A 19 20.00 -1.91 25.19
N SER A 20 19.15 -1.68 26.18
CA SER A 20 18.21 -0.55 26.19
C SER A 20 18.99 0.78 26.15
N LEU A 21 18.39 1.81 25.59
CA LEU A 21 18.97 3.16 25.63
C LEU A 21 18.87 3.75 27.05
N PRO A 22 19.72 4.75 27.39
CA PRO A 22 19.61 5.49 28.63
C PRO A 22 18.22 6.08 28.84
N GLU A 23 17.81 6.31 30.10
CA GLU A 23 16.46 6.74 30.47
C GLU A 23 16.00 7.98 29.72
N PHE A 24 16.88 8.95 29.53
CA PHE A 24 16.57 10.20 28.81
C PHE A 24 16.31 9.99 27.30
N GLN A 25 16.65 8.83 26.73
CA GLN A 25 16.40 8.50 25.32
C GLN A 25 15.36 7.42 25.12
N LYS A 26 15.08 6.58 26.12
CA LYS A 26 14.11 5.47 26.05
C LYS A 26 12.72 5.90 25.59
N ALA A 27 12.27 7.09 26.00
CA ALA A 27 10.96 7.61 25.64
C ALA A 27 10.85 8.02 24.16
N GLN A 28 11.99 8.26 23.49
CA GLN A 28 12.02 8.78 22.14
C GLN A 28 12.39 7.72 21.08
N MET A 29 13.19 6.74 21.45
CA MET A 29 13.67 5.72 20.51
C MET A 29 14.16 4.46 21.22
N ASN A 30 14.20 3.36 20.49
CA ASN A 30 14.85 2.13 20.90
C ASN A 30 16.28 2.07 20.36
N ASN A 31 17.05 1.09 20.83
CA ASN A 31 18.34 0.77 20.23
C ASN A 31 18.13 0.38 18.76
N PRO A 32 18.73 1.09 17.80
CA PRO A 32 18.53 0.83 16.37
C PRO A 32 18.88 -0.59 15.93
N MET A 33 19.82 -1.24 16.60
CA MET A 33 20.21 -2.63 16.29
C MET A 33 19.11 -3.63 16.63
N VAL A 34 18.22 -3.31 17.56
CA VAL A 34 17.01 -4.09 17.84
C VAL A 34 16.08 -4.11 16.62
N ASP A 35 15.89 -2.94 16.02
CA ASP A 35 15.01 -2.83 14.83
C ASP A 35 15.63 -3.55 13.63
N VAL A 36 16.95 -3.42 13.41
CA VAL A 36 17.64 -4.05 12.28
C VAL A 36 17.71 -5.58 12.42
N ASN A 37 17.95 -6.12 13.60
CA ASN A 37 18.21 -7.56 13.77
C ASN A 37 16.99 -8.34 14.26
N LEU A 38 16.18 -7.76 15.15
CA LEU A 38 15.05 -8.48 15.78
C LEU A 38 13.70 -8.20 15.09
N ARG A 39 13.58 -7.08 14.38
CA ARG A 39 12.40 -6.74 13.58
C ARG A 39 12.62 -6.91 12.07
N ALA A 40 13.83 -7.30 11.65
CA ALA A 40 14.07 -7.62 10.25
C ALA A 40 13.22 -8.80 9.80
N ASN A 41 12.81 -8.78 8.53
CA ASN A 41 12.03 -9.85 7.89
C ASN A 41 10.72 -10.23 8.61
N THR A 42 10.13 -9.29 9.35
CA THR A 42 8.83 -9.48 10.03
C THR A 42 7.64 -9.04 9.20
N THR A 43 7.85 -8.59 7.98
CA THR A 43 6.80 -8.21 7.04
C THR A 43 7.01 -8.93 5.71
N ARG A 44 5.93 -9.53 5.22
CA ARG A 44 5.86 -10.10 3.86
C ARG A 44 4.75 -9.39 3.11
N ALA A 45 5.11 -8.63 2.07
CA ALA A 45 4.16 -7.96 1.20
C ALA A 45 4.28 -8.49 -0.22
N VAL A 46 3.14 -8.74 -0.83
CA VAL A 46 3.04 -9.18 -2.22
C VAL A 46 2.10 -8.23 -2.94
N ASN A 47 2.61 -7.61 -4.00
CA ASN A 47 1.86 -6.68 -4.83
C ASN A 47 1.76 -7.23 -6.25
N TYR A 48 0.55 -7.33 -6.76
CA TYR A 48 0.32 -7.62 -8.17
C TYR A 48 -0.40 -6.44 -8.80
N ARG A 49 0.02 -6.08 -10.00
CA ARG A 49 -0.63 -5.06 -10.80
C ARG A 49 -0.71 -5.54 -12.25
N ALA A 50 -1.90 -5.44 -12.81
CA ALA A 50 -2.16 -5.68 -14.21
C ALA A 50 -2.82 -4.44 -14.81
N SER A 51 -2.25 -3.92 -15.89
CA SER A 51 -2.80 -2.77 -16.60
C SER A 51 -2.77 -3.03 -18.09
N GLY A 52 -3.79 -2.57 -18.78
CA GLY A 52 -3.90 -2.70 -20.23
C GLY A 52 -4.89 -1.72 -20.81
N SER A 53 -4.73 -1.43 -22.10
CA SER A 53 -5.65 -0.63 -22.86
C SER A 53 -5.84 -1.18 -24.26
N ILE A 54 -7.04 -1.02 -24.78
CA ILE A 54 -7.38 -1.29 -26.17
C ILE A 54 -8.02 -0.04 -26.76
N TYR A 55 -7.79 0.20 -28.02
CA TYR A 55 -8.47 1.27 -28.73
C TYR A 55 -8.87 0.80 -30.13
N GLY A 56 -9.88 1.43 -30.66
CA GLY A 56 -10.33 1.31 -32.05
C GLY A 56 -10.57 2.67 -32.62
N GLU A 57 -10.27 2.80 -33.90
CA GLU A 57 -10.48 4.03 -34.67
C GLU A 57 -11.17 3.68 -35.99
N VAL A 58 -12.19 4.44 -36.35
CA VAL A 58 -12.98 4.23 -37.58
C VAL A 58 -13.22 5.57 -38.26
N ASP A 59 -12.81 5.65 -39.53
CA ASP A 59 -13.11 6.78 -40.41
C ASP A 59 -14.40 6.51 -41.18
N PHE A 60 -15.30 7.46 -41.17
CA PHE A 60 -16.57 7.34 -41.89
C PHE A 60 -17.03 8.69 -42.48
N LEU A 61 -17.90 8.63 -43.47
CA LEU A 61 -18.46 9.80 -44.15
C LEU A 61 -17.38 10.80 -44.65
N LYS A 62 -16.19 10.34 -44.99
CA LYS A 62 -15.03 11.09 -45.51
C LYS A 62 -14.43 12.16 -44.58
N HIS A 63 -15.17 12.66 -43.61
CA HIS A 63 -14.79 13.80 -42.78
C HIS A 63 -14.81 13.49 -41.29
N PHE A 64 -15.26 12.31 -40.89
CA PHE A 64 -15.41 11.94 -39.48
C PHE A 64 -14.47 10.81 -39.10
N THR A 65 -13.77 10.99 -37.99
CA THR A 65 -12.99 9.96 -37.33
C THR A 65 -13.57 9.73 -35.92
N PHE A 66 -13.98 8.51 -35.63
CA PHE A 66 -14.41 8.10 -34.32
C PHE A 66 -13.33 7.22 -33.70
N LYS A 67 -12.87 7.59 -32.49
CA LYS A 67 -11.91 6.83 -31.71
C LYS A 67 -12.51 6.45 -30.34
N ALA A 68 -12.47 5.18 -30.02
CA ALA A 68 -12.85 4.69 -28.72
C ALA A 68 -11.63 4.02 -28.06
N MET A 69 -11.37 4.33 -26.79
CA MET A 69 -10.31 3.72 -26.01
C MET A 69 -10.90 3.21 -24.70
N PHE A 70 -10.53 2.01 -24.32
CA PHE A 70 -10.85 1.40 -23.05
C PHE A 70 -9.56 1.02 -22.35
N SER A 71 -9.40 1.44 -21.10
CA SER A 71 -8.25 1.10 -20.26
C SER A 71 -8.70 0.57 -18.91
N MET A 72 -8.00 -0.43 -18.42
CA MET A 72 -8.22 -1.05 -17.13
C MET A 72 -6.90 -1.18 -16.39
N ASP A 73 -6.92 -0.87 -15.09
CA ASP A 73 -5.81 -1.08 -14.16
C ASP A 73 -6.35 -1.79 -12.91
N TYR A 74 -5.77 -2.93 -12.60
CA TYR A 74 -6.10 -3.71 -11.42
C TYR A 74 -4.85 -3.90 -10.58
N ALA A 75 -4.92 -3.54 -9.30
CA ALA A 75 -3.84 -3.73 -8.36
C ALA A 75 -4.35 -4.45 -7.10
N THR A 76 -3.58 -5.40 -6.60
CA THR A 76 -3.84 -6.05 -5.31
C THR A 76 -2.57 -6.03 -4.48
N ASN A 77 -2.72 -5.71 -3.20
CA ASN A 77 -1.67 -5.75 -2.19
C ASN A 77 -2.12 -6.70 -1.07
N ASP A 78 -1.30 -7.68 -0.73
CA ASP A 78 -1.46 -8.55 0.44
C ASP A 78 -0.19 -8.42 1.29
N SER A 79 -0.32 -7.80 2.45
CA SER A 79 0.77 -7.58 3.39
C SER A 79 0.47 -8.26 4.71
N ARG A 80 1.42 -9.03 5.21
CA ARG A 80 1.36 -9.67 6.52
C ARG A 80 2.53 -9.22 7.36
N THR A 81 2.27 -8.84 8.59
CA THR A 81 3.28 -8.38 9.53
C THR A 81 3.19 -9.18 10.82
N TYR A 82 4.34 -9.63 11.28
CA TYR A 82 4.52 -10.32 12.55
C TYR A 82 5.22 -9.39 13.56
N LYS A 83 4.70 -9.30 14.77
CA LYS A 83 5.36 -8.61 15.88
C LYS A 83 5.96 -9.65 16.84
N PRO A 84 7.29 -9.77 16.92
CA PRO A 84 7.95 -10.65 17.86
C PRO A 84 7.92 -10.09 19.29
N ILE A 85 8.11 -10.95 20.29
CA ILE A 85 8.49 -10.54 21.63
C ILE A 85 9.97 -10.15 21.58
N ILE A 86 10.27 -8.91 21.97
CA ILE A 86 11.63 -8.39 21.98
C ILE A 86 12.05 -8.15 23.42
N LYS A 87 13.10 -8.83 23.85
CA LYS A 87 13.75 -8.63 25.15
C LYS A 87 15.04 -7.85 24.94
N VAL A 88 15.31 -6.92 25.83
CA VAL A 88 16.53 -6.11 25.85
C VAL A 88 17.14 -6.10 27.26
N TYR A 89 18.44 -5.96 27.34
CA TYR A 89 19.13 -5.71 28.61
C TYR A 89 18.82 -4.29 29.08
N ASP A 90 18.43 -4.16 30.32
CA ASP A 90 18.11 -2.89 30.96
C ASP A 90 18.50 -2.92 32.43
N ALA A 91 19.60 -2.26 32.77
CA ALA A 91 20.12 -2.21 34.14
C ALA A 91 19.20 -1.50 35.15
N THR A 92 18.15 -0.81 34.67
CA THR A 92 17.21 -0.05 35.53
C THR A 92 16.04 -0.90 36.02
N VAL A 93 15.84 -2.10 35.45
CA VAL A 93 14.75 -3.02 35.84
C VAL A 93 15.27 -4.19 36.68
N ALA A 94 14.40 -4.70 37.55
CA ALA A 94 14.71 -5.91 38.32
C ALA A 94 14.96 -7.09 37.37
N GLY A 95 16.08 -7.81 37.59
CA GLY A 95 16.51 -8.91 36.73
C GLY A 95 17.18 -8.49 35.43
N ASN A 96 17.43 -7.20 35.22
CA ASN A 96 18.18 -6.62 34.11
C ASN A 96 17.65 -6.96 32.69
N VAL A 97 16.40 -7.43 32.59
CA VAL A 97 15.77 -7.76 31.33
C VAL A 97 14.42 -7.05 31.20
N ALA A 98 14.31 -6.16 30.23
CA ALA A 98 13.06 -5.50 29.87
C ALA A 98 12.46 -6.11 28.60
N THR A 99 11.13 -6.08 28.51
CA THR A 99 10.42 -6.48 27.29
C THR A 99 9.88 -5.22 26.60
N LEU A 100 10.20 -5.07 25.32
CA LEU A 100 9.70 -3.95 24.53
C LEU A 100 8.26 -4.19 24.09
N GLY A 101 7.44 -3.15 24.21
CA GLY A 101 6.02 -3.20 23.84
C GLY A 101 5.16 -3.96 24.86
N ASN A 102 4.15 -4.66 24.37
CA ASN A 102 3.18 -5.38 25.21
C ASN A 102 3.62 -6.79 25.65
N GLY A 103 4.82 -7.23 25.24
CA GLY A 103 5.35 -8.55 25.56
C GLY A 103 4.62 -9.72 24.93
N LYS A 104 3.83 -9.49 23.90
CA LYS A 104 3.04 -10.50 23.19
C LYS A 104 3.37 -10.51 21.71
N THR A 105 3.32 -11.69 21.10
CA THR A 105 3.38 -11.80 19.63
C THR A 105 2.04 -11.41 19.00
N GLU A 106 2.09 -10.82 17.84
CA GLU A 106 0.90 -10.40 17.08
C GLU A 106 1.14 -10.64 15.58
N VAL A 107 0.08 -11.02 14.88
CA VAL A 107 0.05 -11.07 13.42
C VAL A 107 -1.00 -10.11 12.93
N SER A 108 -0.66 -9.29 11.94
CA SER A 108 -1.60 -8.45 11.21
C SER A 108 -1.54 -8.75 9.72
N GLN A 109 -2.69 -8.64 9.07
CA GLN A 109 -2.83 -8.76 7.63
C GLN A 109 -3.62 -7.57 7.10
N ASN A 110 -3.05 -6.92 6.08
CA ASN A 110 -3.70 -5.88 5.29
C ASN A 110 -3.84 -6.40 3.86
N LYS A 111 -5.06 -6.37 3.35
CA LYS A 111 -5.33 -6.70 1.95
C LYS A 111 -6.09 -5.56 1.31
N GLN A 112 -5.58 -5.06 0.18
CA GLN A 112 -6.19 -3.99 -0.60
C GLN A 112 -6.33 -4.42 -2.05
N ASN A 113 -7.47 -4.11 -2.65
CA ASN A 113 -7.71 -4.27 -4.08
C ASN A 113 -8.15 -2.94 -4.65
N GLU A 114 -7.53 -2.52 -5.73
CA GLU A 114 -7.87 -1.32 -6.49
C GLU A 114 -8.20 -1.69 -7.93
N THR A 115 -9.32 -1.20 -8.42
CA THR A 115 -9.74 -1.37 -9.81
C THR A 115 -10.04 0.00 -10.40
N LYS A 116 -9.35 0.36 -11.47
CA LYS A 116 -9.57 1.58 -12.24
C LYS A 116 -10.00 1.20 -13.64
N VAL A 117 -11.06 1.83 -14.12
CA VAL A 117 -11.56 1.66 -15.49
C VAL A 117 -11.78 3.03 -16.10
N GLN A 118 -11.27 3.24 -17.29
CA GLN A 118 -11.48 4.46 -18.04
C GLN A 118 -11.92 4.13 -19.46
N SER A 119 -12.91 4.86 -19.95
CA SER A 119 -13.36 4.78 -21.34
C SER A 119 -13.39 6.18 -21.93
N ASP A 120 -12.73 6.34 -23.06
CA ASP A 120 -12.64 7.60 -23.79
C ASP A 120 -13.26 7.41 -25.17
N TYR A 121 -14.12 8.32 -25.54
CA TYR A 121 -14.77 8.38 -26.84
C TYR A 121 -14.50 9.73 -27.47
N LEU A 122 -13.97 9.74 -28.68
CA LEU A 122 -13.59 10.94 -29.40
C LEU A 122 -14.20 10.92 -30.79
N LEU A 123 -14.93 11.96 -31.16
CA LEU A 123 -15.43 12.19 -32.49
C LEU A 123 -14.78 13.45 -33.04
N THR A 124 -14.05 13.29 -34.13
CA THR A 124 -13.39 14.40 -34.85
C THR A 124 -14.02 14.56 -36.20
N TYR A 125 -14.39 15.80 -36.54
CA TYR A 125 -14.80 16.23 -37.86
C TYR A 125 -13.70 17.10 -38.48
N GLN A 126 -13.30 16.79 -39.70
CA GLN A 126 -12.32 17.58 -40.44
C GLN A 126 -12.84 17.87 -41.88
N ASN A 127 -12.81 19.11 -42.25
CA ASN A 127 -13.17 19.50 -43.61
C ASN A 127 -12.40 20.74 -44.04
N SER A 128 -12.10 20.80 -45.33
CA SER A 128 -11.45 21.93 -45.99
C SER A 128 -12.41 22.55 -46.99
N PHE A 129 -12.57 23.88 -46.94
CA PHE A 129 -13.45 24.66 -47.78
C PHE A 129 -12.63 25.63 -48.65
N ALA A 130 -13.24 26.11 -49.74
CA ALA A 130 -12.66 27.11 -50.65
C ALA A 130 -11.25 26.71 -51.16
N ASP A 131 -11.16 25.52 -51.76
CA ASP A 131 -9.92 24.95 -52.32
C ASP A 131 -8.76 24.90 -51.36
N GLY A 132 -9.04 24.63 -50.06
CA GLY A 132 -8.03 24.50 -49.02
C GLY A 132 -7.67 25.81 -48.30
N THR A 133 -8.36 26.92 -48.62
CA THR A 133 -8.12 28.21 -47.97
C THR A 133 -8.61 28.23 -46.51
N HIS A 134 -9.65 27.44 -46.21
CA HIS A 134 -10.21 27.33 -44.85
C HIS A 134 -10.26 25.89 -44.42
N ASN A 135 -9.64 25.59 -43.26
CA ASN A 135 -9.66 24.27 -42.66
C ASN A 135 -10.44 24.34 -41.35
N LEU A 136 -11.41 23.48 -41.21
CA LEU A 136 -12.21 23.35 -40.00
C LEU A 136 -11.93 21.99 -39.36
N THR A 137 -11.52 21.99 -38.11
CA THR A 137 -11.45 20.79 -37.27
C THR A 137 -12.33 21.01 -36.04
N ALA A 138 -13.30 20.13 -35.83
CA ALA A 138 -14.18 20.13 -34.68
C ALA A 138 -14.06 18.77 -33.98
N THR A 139 -13.85 18.80 -32.67
CA THR A 139 -13.68 17.58 -31.87
C THR A 139 -14.66 17.60 -30.70
N ALA A 140 -15.40 16.50 -30.54
CA ALA A 140 -16.21 16.25 -29.35
C ALA A 140 -15.71 14.99 -28.66
N GLY A 141 -15.55 15.04 -27.34
CA GLY A 141 -15.05 13.90 -26.56
C GLY A 141 -15.85 13.68 -25.30
N PHE A 142 -15.99 12.42 -24.95
CA PHE A 142 -16.62 11.96 -23.71
C PHE A 142 -15.73 10.95 -23.04
N THR A 143 -15.41 11.22 -21.75
CA THR A 143 -14.59 10.36 -20.92
C THR A 143 -15.38 9.90 -19.71
N THR A 144 -15.33 8.61 -19.41
CA THR A 144 -15.81 8.06 -18.14
C THR A 144 -14.66 7.45 -17.36
N TYR A 145 -14.67 7.67 -16.06
CA TYR A 145 -13.69 7.13 -15.15
C TYR A 145 -14.39 6.48 -13.95
N TYR A 146 -13.94 5.30 -13.59
CA TYR A 146 -14.39 4.55 -12.43
C TYR A 146 -13.19 4.08 -11.64
N ASN A 147 -13.19 4.29 -10.32
CA ASN A 147 -12.19 3.78 -9.40
C ASN A 147 -12.88 3.14 -8.19
N SER A 148 -12.51 1.91 -7.90
CA SER A 148 -12.96 1.18 -6.72
C SER A 148 -11.75 0.73 -5.92
N LEU A 149 -11.70 1.09 -4.65
CA LEU A 149 -10.71 0.66 -3.68
C LEU A 149 -11.44 -0.10 -2.57
N SER A 150 -11.05 -1.35 -2.33
CA SER A 150 -11.53 -2.14 -1.21
C SER A 150 -10.37 -2.63 -0.36
N GLY A 151 -10.52 -2.58 0.96
CA GLY A 151 -9.49 -2.98 1.90
C GLY A 151 -10.05 -3.81 3.04
N LEU A 152 -9.23 -4.72 3.55
CA LEU A 152 -9.47 -5.52 4.74
C LEU A 152 -8.20 -5.49 5.59
N ASP A 153 -8.34 -5.02 6.82
CA ASP A 153 -7.32 -5.07 7.85
C ASP A 153 -7.76 -6.04 8.95
N ALA A 154 -6.89 -6.95 9.34
CA ALA A 154 -7.14 -7.86 10.44
C ALA A 154 -5.88 -8.06 11.26
N SER A 155 -6.00 -8.10 12.59
CA SER A 155 -4.89 -8.46 13.47
C SER A 155 -5.36 -9.36 14.60
N ARG A 156 -4.45 -10.19 15.08
CA ARG A 156 -4.62 -11.03 16.27
C ARG A 156 -3.32 -11.16 17.04
N GLY A 157 -3.41 -11.03 18.36
CA GLY A 157 -2.33 -11.30 19.28
C GLY A 157 -2.35 -12.74 19.78
N GLN A 158 -1.30 -13.12 20.48
CA GLN A 158 -1.24 -14.40 21.18
C GLN A 158 -2.24 -14.44 22.34
N GLY A 159 -2.87 -15.60 22.52
CA GLY A 159 -3.65 -15.93 23.71
C GLY A 159 -2.78 -16.44 24.87
N ILE A 160 -3.45 -16.87 25.94
CA ILE A 160 -2.78 -17.48 27.10
C ILE A 160 -2.13 -18.80 26.65
N GLY A 161 -0.80 -18.90 26.87
CA GLY A 161 -0.04 -20.11 26.54
C GLY A 161 0.26 -20.33 25.06
N LEU A 162 -0.18 -19.43 24.17
CA LEU A 162 0.09 -19.52 22.75
C LEU A 162 1.07 -18.43 22.30
N VAL A 163 2.24 -18.81 21.86
CA VAL A 163 3.21 -17.92 21.19
C VAL A 163 3.12 -18.15 19.69
N ILE A 164 2.81 -17.09 18.92
CA ILE A 164 2.79 -17.18 17.46
C ILE A 164 4.22 -17.35 16.96
N PRO A 165 4.54 -18.41 16.19
CA PRO A 165 5.90 -18.65 15.74
C PRO A 165 6.38 -17.62 14.74
N ASN A 166 7.67 -17.28 14.78
CA ASN A 166 8.31 -16.44 13.76
C ASN A 166 8.61 -17.25 12.49
N ASN A 167 7.56 -17.61 11.79
CA ASN A 167 7.62 -18.32 10.50
C ASN A 167 6.65 -17.66 9.52
N PRO A 168 7.14 -17.04 8.42
CA PRO A 168 6.30 -16.34 7.44
C PRO A 168 5.16 -17.18 6.87
N ASP A 169 5.35 -18.49 6.76
CA ASP A 169 4.32 -19.39 6.25
C ASP A 169 3.19 -19.67 7.27
N LYS A 170 3.39 -19.24 8.52
CA LYS A 170 2.42 -19.38 9.62
C LYS A 170 1.84 -18.05 10.08
N TRP A 171 2.13 -16.95 9.42
CA TRP A 171 1.58 -15.63 9.80
C TRP A 171 0.16 -15.43 9.26
N PHE A 172 -0.75 -16.22 9.78
CA PHE A 172 -2.18 -16.07 9.50
C PHE A 172 -2.90 -15.54 10.74
N VAL A 173 -3.79 -14.60 10.55
CA VAL A 173 -4.62 -14.05 11.64
C VAL A 173 -5.50 -15.12 12.31
N SER A 174 -5.72 -16.27 11.67
CA SER A 174 -6.43 -17.40 12.25
C SER A 174 -5.67 -18.10 13.39
N ILE A 175 -4.34 -17.94 13.47
CA ILE A 175 -3.49 -18.56 14.52
C ILE A 175 -3.61 -17.84 15.86
N GLY A 176 -3.93 -16.53 15.86
CA GLY A 176 -4.02 -15.75 17.09
C GLY A 176 -5.31 -16.00 17.87
N ASP A 177 -5.35 -15.46 19.09
CA ASP A 177 -6.51 -15.55 19.96
C ASP A 177 -7.66 -14.68 19.43
N LEU A 178 -8.88 -15.22 19.39
CA LEU A 178 -10.07 -14.50 18.98
C LEU A 178 -10.38 -13.29 19.89
N ALA A 179 -10.08 -13.40 21.18
CA ALA A 179 -10.27 -12.30 22.13
C ALA A 179 -9.39 -11.08 21.86
N THR A 180 -8.30 -11.25 21.10
CA THR A 180 -7.40 -10.16 20.70
C THR A 180 -7.64 -9.71 19.25
N ALA A 181 -8.65 -10.24 18.58
CA ALA A 181 -8.91 -9.93 17.18
C ALA A 181 -9.37 -8.48 16.99
N THR A 182 -8.75 -7.81 16.04
CA THR A 182 -9.24 -6.55 15.48
C THR A 182 -9.36 -6.68 13.98
N ASN A 183 -10.40 -6.12 13.41
CA ASN A 183 -10.63 -6.09 11.98
C ASN A 183 -11.27 -4.77 11.57
N GLY A 184 -11.00 -4.37 10.35
CA GLY A 184 -11.61 -3.23 9.70
C GLY A 184 -11.77 -3.51 8.21
N SER A 185 -12.79 -2.94 7.61
CA SER A 185 -12.96 -2.97 6.16
C SER A 185 -13.23 -1.55 5.65
N MET A 186 -12.73 -1.27 4.47
CA MET A 186 -12.94 -0.01 3.79
C MET A 186 -13.35 -0.26 2.35
N MET A 187 -14.34 0.46 1.88
CA MET A 187 -14.70 0.50 0.48
C MET A 187 -14.86 1.96 0.05
N MET A 188 -14.15 2.35 -0.99
CA MET A 188 -14.26 3.66 -1.63
C MET A 188 -14.55 3.46 -3.11
N VAL A 189 -15.55 4.15 -3.60
CA VAL A 189 -15.89 4.16 -5.03
C VAL A 189 -16.00 5.60 -5.48
N SER A 190 -15.33 5.94 -6.56
CA SER A 190 -15.45 7.23 -7.23
C SER A 190 -15.69 7.04 -8.71
N SER A 191 -16.54 7.89 -9.28
CA SER A 191 -16.79 7.92 -10.72
C SER A 191 -16.84 9.38 -11.18
N ALA A 192 -16.37 9.62 -12.39
CA ALA A 192 -16.44 10.91 -13.05
C ALA A 192 -16.76 10.73 -14.53
N SER A 193 -17.48 11.70 -15.09
CA SER A 193 -17.72 11.77 -16.51
C SER A 193 -17.47 13.20 -16.99
N THR A 194 -16.79 13.35 -18.08
CA THR A 194 -16.44 14.66 -18.65
C THR A 194 -16.81 14.70 -20.14
N LEU A 195 -17.51 15.74 -20.54
CA LEU A 195 -17.77 16.06 -21.94
C LEU A 195 -16.97 17.31 -22.30
N PHE A 196 -16.29 17.29 -23.44
CA PHE A 196 -15.59 18.45 -23.97
C PHE A 196 -15.87 18.62 -25.47
N ILE A 197 -15.86 19.86 -25.91
CA ILE A 197 -16.02 20.23 -27.33
C ILE A 197 -14.95 21.26 -27.63
N GLY A 198 -14.21 21.04 -28.73
CA GLY A 198 -13.18 21.95 -29.24
C GLY A 198 -13.38 22.20 -30.72
N VAL A 199 -13.25 23.43 -31.14
CA VAL A 199 -13.29 23.83 -32.57
C VAL A 199 -12.05 24.67 -32.87
N CYS A 200 -11.35 24.31 -33.95
CA CYS A 200 -10.20 25.07 -34.46
C CYS A 200 -10.48 25.38 -35.95
N THR A 201 -10.26 26.63 -36.35
CA THR A 201 -10.32 27.10 -37.73
C THR A 201 -9.00 27.76 -38.10
N THR A 202 -8.41 27.41 -39.21
CA THR A 202 -7.18 27.98 -39.74
C THR A 202 -7.40 28.39 -41.19
#